data_5aff790afac0454fb5d1c1b543c29209
#
_entry.id   5aff790afac0454fb5d1c1b543c29209
#
_cell.length_a   1.000
_cell.length_b   1.000
_cell.length_c   1.000
_cell.angle_alpha   90.00
_cell.angle_beta   90.00
_cell.angle_gamma   90.00
#
_symmetry.space_group_name_H-M   'P 1'
#
loop_
_entity.id
_entity.type
_entity.pdbx_description
1 polymer ?
#
loop_
_entity_poly.entity_id
_entity_poly.type
_entity_poly.pdbx_seq_one_letter_code
_entity_poly.pdbx_strand_id
1 'polypeptide(L)'
;MYARLSKRVHTAREDGFTLIELLIVIVILGILAGIVVFAVGTATSDSKASACKADKKTVVTAVEAYKAKKGVYPTQALLTSGADATLKTFPDATVADEGYAIAYDGAGGVTASGACT
;
A
#
# COMPACT_ATOMS: atom_id res chain seq x y z
N MET A 1 17.74 -60.86 41.24
CA MET A 1 18.35 -59.53 41.31
C MET A 1 17.56 -58.59 40.41
N TYR A 2 16.67 -57.82 40.95
CA TYR A 2 15.91 -56.86 40.21
C TYR A 2 16.56 -55.49 40.34
N ALA A 3 17.22 -55.04 39.27
CA ALA A 3 17.73 -53.70 39.18
C ALA A 3 16.54 -52.73 38.99
N ARG A 4 16.22 -51.99 40.03
CA ARG A 4 15.28 -50.88 39.94
C ARG A 4 15.95 -49.76 39.14
N LEU A 5 15.60 -49.65 37.87
CA LEU A 5 15.81 -48.44 37.07
C LEU A 5 14.92 -47.34 37.67
N SER A 6 15.46 -46.54 38.56
CA SER A 6 14.84 -45.27 38.94
C SER A 6 14.90 -44.34 37.71
N LYS A 7 13.84 -44.31 36.98
CA LYS A 7 13.58 -43.29 35.96
C LYS A 7 13.64 -41.93 36.67
N ARG A 8 14.78 -41.25 36.60
CA ARG A 8 14.84 -39.85 36.96
C ARG A 8 13.93 -39.10 35.95
N VAL A 9 12.73 -38.82 36.38
CA VAL A 9 11.89 -37.84 35.69
C VAL A 9 12.62 -36.52 35.86
N HIS A 10 13.30 -36.09 34.81
CA HIS A 10 13.71 -34.71 34.67
C HIS A 10 12.39 -33.92 34.54
N THR A 11 11.89 -33.45 35.66
CA THR A 11 10.98 -32.34 35.66
C THR A 11 11.76 -31.19 35.02
N ALA A 12 11.49 -30.97 33.73
CA ALA A 12 11.86 -29.73 33.09
C ALA A 12 11.29 -28.64 34.00
N ARG A 13 12.12 -27.87 34.64
CA ARG A 13 11.72 -26.65 35.28
C ARG A 13 11.19 -25.77 34.14
N GLU A 14 9.92 -25.72 33.99
CA GLU A 14 9.28 -24.65 33.27
C GLU A 14 9.47 -23.40 34.11
N ASP A 15 10.53 -22.66 33.83
CA ASP A 15 10.73 -21.35 34.40
C ASP A 15 9.65 -20.45 33.81
N GLY A 16 8.53 -20.37 34.50
CA GLY A 16 7.42 -19.50 34.15
C GLY A 16 7.84 -18.04 34.28
N PHE A 17 7.27 -17.19 33.46
CA PHE A 17 7.44 -15.74 33.53
C PHE A 17 6.80 -15.19 34.81
N THR A 18 7.40 -14.13 35.36
CA THR A 18 6.80 -13.40 36.48
C THR A 18 5.66 -12.51 35.97
N LEU A 19 4.70 -12.23 36.83
CA LEU A 19 3.56 -11.36 36.49
C LEU A 19 4.03 -9.95 36.13
N ILE A 20 5.04 -9.43 36.83
CA ILE A 20 5.61 -8.11 36.55
C ILE A 20 6.31 -8.06 35.18
N GLU A 21 6.94 -9.13 34.76
CA GLU A 21 7.61 -9.22 33.47
C GLU A 21 6.60 -9.13 32.31
N LEU A 22 5.50 -9.84 32.38
CA LEU A 22 4.40 -9.71 31.43
C LEU A 22 3.77 -8.33 31.44
N LEU A 23 3.59 -7.73 32.62
CA LEU A 23 3.02 -6.40 32.76
C LEU A 23 3.90 -5.35 32.08
N ILE A 24 5.20 -5.40 32.27
CA ILE A 24 6.14 -4.47 31.62
C ILE A 24 6.06 -4.62 30.09
N VAL A 25 6.02 -5.85 29.59
CA VAL A 25 5.95 -6.11 28.13
C VAL A 25 4.68 -5.52 27.52
N ILE A 26 3.52 -5.74 28.11
CA ILE A 26 2.27 -5.19 27.57
C ILE A 26 2.22 -3.66 27.64
N VAL A 27 2.80 -3.05 28.67
CA VAL A 27 2.89 -1.58 28.78
C VAL A 27 3.76 -1.01 27.67
N ILE A 28 4.94 -1.59 27.44
CA ILE A 28 5.85 -1.15 26.36
C ILE A 28 5.18 -1.32 25.00
N LEU A 29 4.58 -2.47 24.73
CA LEU A 29 3.87 -2.73 23.49
C LEU A 29 2.70 -1.76 23.27
N GLY A 30 1.97 -1.41 24.33
CA GLY A 30 0.87 -0.45 24.27
C GLY A 30 1.35 0.95 23.89
N ILE A 31 2.46 1.41 24.46
CA ILE A 31 3.06 2.71 24.11
C ILE A 31 3.53 2.71 22.66
N LEU A 32 4.26 1.68 22.23
CA LEU A 32 4.75 1.57 20.86
C LEU A 32 3.61 1.49 19.85
N ALA A 33 2.57 0.71 20.14
CA ALA A 33 1.38 0.61 19.30
C ALA A 33 0.67 1.97 19.15
N GLY A 34 0.56 2.74 20.22
CA GLY A 34 -0.01 4.08 20.18
C GLY A 34 0.74 5.03 19.26
N ILE A 35 2.06 5.04 19.31
CA ILE A 35 2.90 5.88 18.45
C ILE A 35 2.76 5.46 16.97
N VAL A 36 2.76 4.16 16.68
CA VAL A 36 2.66 3.63 15.31
C VAL A 36 1.31 3.99 14.69
N VAL A 37 0.20 3.81 15.41
CA VAL A 37 -1.13 4.14 14.90
C VAL A 37 -1.24 5.61 14.53
N PHE A 38 -0.68 6.50 15.33
CA PHE A 38 -0.67 7.94 15.03
C PHE A 38 0.20 8.26 13.80
N ALA A 39 1.39 7.68 13.70
CA ALA A 39 2.31 7.90 12.58
C ALA A 39 1.74 7.37 11.25
N VAL A 40 1.09 6.20 11.25
CA VAL A 40 0.51 5.61 10.03
C VAL A 40 -0.67 6.44 9.51
N GLY A 41 -1.46 7.05 10.38
CA GLY A 41 -2.59 7.89 9.96
C GLY A 41 -2.19 9.07 9.08
N THR A 42 -1.09 9.75 9.40
CA THR A 42 -0.56 10.87 8.58
C THR A 42 0.16 10.39 7.33
N ALA A 43 0.95 9.31 7.43
CA ALA A 43 1.68 8.74 6.31
C ALA A 43 0.75 8.22 5.20
N THR A 44 -0.44 7.75 5.54
CA THR A 44 -1.40 7.24 4.56
C THR A 44 -1.96 8.34 3.66
N SER A 45 -2.26 9.52 4.20
CA SER A 45 -2.76 10.65 3.41
C SER A 45 -1.70 11.19 2.45
N ASP A 46 -0.45 11.32 2.92
CA ASP A 46 0.67 11.76 2.09
C ASP A 46 1.01 10.75 0.99
N SER A 47 0.88 9.46 1.29
CA SER A 47 1.06 8.40 0.31
C SER A 47 0.02 8.43 -0.80
N LYS A 48 -1.26 8.69 -0.45
CA LYS A 48 -2.33 8.84 -1.44
C LYS A 48 -2.13 10.05 -2.33
N ALA A 49 -1.72 11.18 -1.77
CA ALA A 49 -1.42 12.38 -2.55
C ALA A 49 -0.24 12.15 -3.51
N SER A 50 0.79 11.47 -3.07
CA SER A 50 1.95 11.11 -3.89
C SER A 50 1.60 10.12 -4.98
N ALA A 51 0.80 9.10 -4.69
CA ALA A 51 0.30 8.12 -5.65
C ALA A 51 -0.55 8.81 -6.74
N CYS A 52 -1.46 9.70 -6.35
CA CYS A 52 -2.28 10.46 -7.30
C CYS A 52 -1.43 11.30 -8.26
N LYS A 53 -0.42 12.01 -7.76
CA LYS A 53 0.49 12.80 -8.59
C LYS A 53 1.29 11.92 -9.56
N ALA A 54 1.74 10.76 -9.11
CA ALA A 54 2.45 9.80 -9.94
C ALA A 54 1.56 9.23 -11.04
N ASP A 55 0.34 8.84 -10.73
CA ASP A 55 -0.63 8.31 -11.68
C ASP A 55 -1.04 9.37 -12.71
N LYS A 56 -1.31 10.59 -12.27
CA LYS A 56 -1.57 11.71 -13.19
C LYS A 56 -0.41 11.92 -14.16
N LYS A 57 0.82 11.95 -13.67
CA LYS A 57 2.01 12.09 -14.50
C LYS A 57 2.17 10.92 -15.48
N THR A 58 1.87 9.71 -15.06
CA THR A 58 1.90 8.52 -15.90
C THR A 58 0.92 8.63 -17.06
N VAL A 59 -0.32 9.06 -16.80
CA VAL A 59 -1.33 9.27 -17.83
C VAL A 59 -0.92 10.38 -18.79
N VAL A 60 -0.45 11.51 -18.30
CA VAL A 60 0.06 12.61 -19.14
C VAL A 60 1.18 12.13 -20.06
N THR A 61 2.15 11.42 -19.52
CA THR A 61 3.27 10.88 -20.30
C THR A 61 2.80 9.89 -21.36
N ALA A 62 1.85 9.03 -21.03
CA ALA A 62 1.28 8.07 -21.99
C ALA A 62 0.52 8.75 -23.13
N VAL A 63 -0.25 9.78 -22.82
CA VAL A 63 -0.98 10.58 -23.80
C VAL A 63 -0.01 11.30 -24.76
N GLU A 64 1.02 11.93 -24.23
CA GLU A 64 2.04 12.62 -25.04
C GLU A 64 2.86 11.63 -25.89
N ALA A 65 3.18 10.46 -25.35
CA ALA A 65 3.87 9.42 -26.11
C ALA A 65 3.03 8.89 -27.28
N TYR A 66 1.73 8.71 -27.09
CA TYR A 66 0.82 8.31 -28.16
C TYR A 66 0.70 9.41 -29.21
N LYS A 67 0.52 10.65 -28.79
CA LYS A 67 0.48 11.81 -29.70
C LYS A 67 1.76 11.96 -30.52
N ALA A 68 2.91 11.75 -29.90
CA ALA A 68 4.20 11.78 -30.60
C ALA A 68 4.30 10.72 -31.70
N LYS A 69 3.70 9.54 -31.49
CA LYS A 69 3.69 8.46 -32.49
C LYS A 69 2.63 8.68 -33.59
N LYS A 70 1.46 9.12 -33.23
CA LYS A 70 0.29 9.15 -34.13
C LYS A 70 -0.10 10.57 -34.60
N GLY A 71 0.41 11.60 -33.97
CA GLY A 71 0.08 12.99 -34.30
C GLY A 71 -1.29 13.48 -33.80
N VAL A 72 -2.06 12.60 -33.16
CA VAL A 72 -3.39 12.88 -32.62
C VAL A 72 -3.50 12.42 -31.18
N TYR A 73 -4.39 13.03 -30.42
CA TYR A 73 -4.67 12.60 -29.06
C TYR A 73 -5.44 11.28 -29.06
N PRO A 74 -5.09 10.32 -28.22
CA PRO A 74 -5.80 9.06 -28.11
C PRO A 74 -7.12 9.22 -27.35
N THR A 75 -8.02 8.27 -27.55
CA THR A 75 -9.10 8.05 -26.59
C THR A 75 -8.58 7.24 -25.39
N GLN A 76 -9.29 7.26 -24.27
CA GLN A 76 -8.88 6.46 -23.10
C GLN A 76 -8.72 4.98 -23.45
N ALA A 77 -9.61 4.43 -24.28
CA ALA A 77 -9.53 3.05 -24.72
C ALA A 77 -8.25 2.74 -25.54
N LEU A 78 -7.79 3.68 -26.36
CA LEU A 78 -6.58 3.53 -27.17
C LEU A 78 -5.29 3.56 -26.32
N LEU A 79 -5.33 4.17 -25.14
CA LEU A 79 -4.20 4.17 -24.22
C LEU A 79 -3.92 2.79 -23.64
N THR A 80 -4.94 1.97 -23.47
CA THR A 80 -4.85 0.65 -22.79
C THR A 80 -5.02 -0.54 -23.73
N SER A 81 -5.51 -0.32 -24.94
CA SER A 81 -5.76 -1.41 -25.90
C SER A 81 -5.22 -1.08 -27.29
N GLY A 82 -4.82 -2.12 -28.00
CA GLY A 82 -4.27 -2.02 -29.35
C GLY A 82 -2.75 -2.13 -29.41
N ALA A 83 -2.21 -2.12 -30.65
CA ALA A 83 -0.77 -2.29 -30.90
C ALA A 83 0.08 -1.12 -30.40
N ASP A 84 -0.50 0.05 -30.25
CA ASP A 84 0.17 1.28 -29.81
C ASP A 84 -0.21 1.68 -28.36
N ALA A 85 -0.79 0.77 -27.61
CA ALA A 85 -1.14 1.03 -26.20
C ALA A 85 0.10 1.45 -25.40
N THR A 86 -0.01 2.56 -24.70
CA THR A 86 1.07 3.12 -23.88
C THR A 86 0.91 2.79 -22.39
N LEU A 87 -0.27 2.33 -21.98
CA LEU A 87 -0.58 1.89 -20.63
C LEU A 87 -1.07 0.45 -20.63
N LYS A 88 -0.71 -0.32 -19.65
CA LYS A 88 -1.29 -1.66 -19.41
C LYS A 88 -2.71 -1.57 -18.85
N THR A 89 -2.90 -0.64 -17.95
CA THR A 89 -4.18 -0.39 -17.29
C THR A 89 -4.29 1.11 -17.05
N PHE A 90 -5.45 1.67 -17.29
CA PHE A 90 -5.71 3.06 -16.91
C PHE A 90 -5.83 3.13 -15.38
N PRO A 91 -5.13 4.07 -14.71
CA PRO A 91 -5.24 4.24 -13.27
C PRO A 91 -6.58 4.92 -12.94
N ASP A 92 -7.67 4.19 -13.15
CA ASP A 92 -9.02 4.58 -12.79
C ASP A 92 -9.23 4.18 -11.32
N ALA A 93 -8.57 4.91 -10.45
CA ALA A 93 -8.82 4.79 -9.04
C ALA A 93 -10.20 5.38 -8.76
N THR A 94 -11.18 4.54 -8.52
CA THR A 94 -12.45 4.98 -8.01
C THR A 94 -12.22 5.62 -6.64
N VAL A 95 -12.72 6.83 -6.47
CA VAL A 95 -12.55 7.64 -5.24
C VAL A 95 -12.85 6.86 -3.95
N ALA A 96 -13.63 5.77 -4.04
CA ALA A 96 -14.02 4.95 -2.89
C ALA A 96 -12.85 4.17 -2.28
N ASP A 97 -11.96 3.60 -3.08
CA ASP A 97 -10.91 2.71 -2.59
C ASP A 97 -9.57 3.42 -2.35
N GLU A 98 -9.19 4.32 -3.23
CA GLU A 98 -7.88 4.98 -3.16
C GLU A 98 -7.96 6.44 -2.72
N GLY A 99 -9.14 7.02 -2.67
CA GLY A 99 -9.37 8.41 -2.22
C GLY A 99 -9.05 9.47 -3.26
N TYR A 100 -8.78 9.08 -4.51
CA TYR A 100 -8.60 9.99 -5.65
C TYR A 100 -9.10 9.35 -6.94
N ALA A 101 -9.28 10.15 -7.97
CA ALA A 101 -9.63 9.68 -9.32
C ALA A 101 -8.86 10.47 -10.38
N ILE A 102 -8.46 9.78 -11.45
CA ILE A 102 -7.83 10.38 -12.62
C ILE A 102 -8.85 10.33 -13.77
N ALA A 103 -9.07 11.44 -14.41
CA ALA A 103 -9.94 11.54 -15.58
C ALA A 103 -9.15 12.08 -16.78
N TYR A 104 -9.47 11.55 -17.96
CA TYR A 104 -8.89 11.97 -19.23
C TYR A 104 -10.01 12.38 -20.19
N ASP A 105 -9.90 13.54 -20.79
CA ASP A 105 -10.95 14.13 -21.65
C ASP A 105 -10.92 13.67 -23.12
N GLY A 106 -9.89 12.92 -23.50
CA GLY A 106 -9.68 12.50 -24.90
C GLY A 106 -9.08 13.58 -25.81
N ALA A 107 -8.81 14.76 -25.29
CA ALA A 107 -8.25 15.90 -26.03
C ALA A 107 -6.88 16.36 -25.51
N GLY A 108 -6.29 15.57 -24.62
CA GLY A 108 -5.00 15.86 -23.99
C GLY A 108 -5.09 16.38 -22.56
N GLY A 109 -6.27 16.67 -22.07
CA GLY A 109 -6.50 17.12 -20.69
C GLY A 109 -6.58 15.96 -19.71
N VAL A 110 -5.73 15.96 -18.70
CA VAL A 110 -5.75 15.00 -17.58
C VAL A 110 -6.07 15.76 -16.30
N THR A 111 -7.13 15.38 -15.66
CA THR A 111 -7.58 15.96 -14.40
C THR A 111 -7.51 14.93 -13.28
N ALA A 112 -7.32 15.41 -12.07
CA ALA A 112 -7.30 14.58 -10.90
C ALA A 112 -8.16 15.21 -9.80
N SER A 113 -8.85 14.39 -9.05
CA SER A 113 -9.72 14.81 -7.95
C SER A 113 -9.44 14.01 -6.69
N GLY A 114 -9.89 14.48 -5.53
CA GLY A 114 -9.69 13.86 -4.25
C GLY A 114 -8.33 14.20 -3.62
N ALA A 115 -7.58 13.21 -3.15
CA ALA A 115 -6.32 13.38 -2.43
C ALA A 115 -5.16 14.01 -3.26
N CYS A 116 -5.40 14.35 -4.53
CA CYS A 116 -4.43 14.99 -5.41
C CYS A 116 -4.17 16.49 -5.14
N THR A 117 -5.01 17.07 -4.36
CA THR A 117 -4.94 18.51 -4.06
C THR A 117 -3.91 18.83 -2.99
#